data_1d708f9408854c9fa2ebb2ebda63ea68
#
_entry.id   1d708f9408854c9fa2ebb2ebda63ea68
#
_cell.length_a   1.000
_cell.length_b   1.000
_cell.length_c   1.000
_cell.angle_alpha   90.00
_cell.angle_beta   90.00
_cell.angle_gamma   90.00
#
_symmetry.space_group_name_H-M   'P 1'
#
loop_
_entity.id
_entity.type
_entity.pdbx_description
1 polymer ?
#
loop_
_entity_poly.entity_id
_entity_poly.type
_entity_poly.pdbx_seq_one_letter_code
_entity_poly.pdbx_strand_id
1 'polypeptide(L)' 'MKLRDLVKQLKELGWRYLRSGGNHDIYQKGSRTMPIPRHTEINEMTAREIVKKARR' A
#
# COMPACT_ATOMS: atom_id res chain seq x y z
N MET A 1 0.86 -12.09 2.94
CA MET A 1 1.89 -11.31 2.21
C MET A 1 2.64 -10.42 3.19
N LYS A 2 3.93 -10.34 3.07
CA LYS A 2 4.70 -9.44 3.93
C LYS A 2 4.54 -8.01 3.48
N LEU A 3 4.47 -7.10 4.44
CA LEU A 3 4.31 -5.67 4.14
C LEU A 3 5.39 -5.17 3.17
N ARG A 4 6.65 -5.56 3.39
CA ARG A 4 7.75 -5.12 2.52
C ARG A 4 7.53 -5.53 1.05
N ASP A 5 6.96 -6.71 0.84
CA ASP A 5 6.68 -7.21 -0.51
C ASP A 5 5.54 -6.44 -1.14
N LEU A 6 4.51 -6.13 -0.35
CA LEU A 6 3.40 -5.30 -0.81
C LEU A 6 3.87 -3.90 -1.19
N VAL A 7 4.69 -3.29 -0.33
CA VAL A 7 5.23 -1.95 -0.61
C VAL A 7 6.09 -1.96 -1.87
N LYS A 8 6.88 -3.00 -2.07
CA LYS A 8 7.69 -3.14 -3.28
C LYS A 8 6.80 -3.13 -4.52
N GLN A 9 5.71 -3.90 -4.50
CA GLN A 9 4.76 -3.92 -5.63
C GLN A 9 4.14 -2.55 -5.86
N LEU A 10 3.76 -1.87 -4.78
CA LEU A 10 3.17 -0.54 -4.91
C LEU A 10 4.14 0.44 -5.54
N LYS A 11 5.41 0.41 -5.14
CA LYS A 11 6.43 1.28 -5.73
C LYS A 11 6.63 0.99 -7.21
N GLU A 12 6.60 -0.27 -7.59
CA GLU A 12 6.71 -0.67 -8.99
C GLU A 12 5.53 -0.16 -9.82
N LEU A 13 4.38 0.01 -9.19
CA LEU A 13 3.18 0.55 -9.82
C LEU A 13 3.14 2.08 -9.80
N GLY A 14 4.15 2.73 -9.23
CA GLY A 14 4.24 4.18 -9.22
C GLY A 14 3.76 4.84 -7.94
N TRP A 15 3.44 4.06 -6.93
CA TRP A 15 3.01 4.61 -5.64
C TRP A 15 4.21 4.99 -4.79
N ARG A 16 4.08 6.07 -4.04
CA ARG A 16 5.15 6.58 -3.16
C ARG A 16 4.60 6.87 -1.78
N TYR A 17 5.45 6.68 -0.77
CA TYR A 17 5.13 7.06 0.58
C TYR A 17 4.88 8.57 0.67
N LEU A 18 3.75 8.95 1.22
CA LEU A 18 3.39 10.36 1.39
C LEU A 18 3.60 10.81 2.83
N ARG A 19 2.97 10.13 3.77
CA ARG A 19 3.05 10.48 5.17
C ARG A 19 2.52 9.37 6.05
N SER A 20 2.83 9.46 7.34
CA SER A 20 2.27 8.57 8.34
C SER A 20 0.89 9.09 8.76
N GLY A 21 -0.10 8.23 8.83
CA GLY A 21 -1.46 8.60 9.26
C GLY A 21 -1.96 7.65 10.33
N GLY A 22 -1.59 7.90 11.58
CA GLY A 22 -2.02 7.03 12.68
C GLY A 22 -1.49 5.62 12.55
N ASN A 23 -2.39 4.64 12.44
CA ASN A 23 -2.01 3.22 12.33
C ASN A 23 -1.70 2.80 10.89
N HIS A 24 -1.73 3.74 9.95
CA HIS A 24 -1.51 3.46 8.54
C HIS A 24 -0.47 4.40 7.97
N ASP A 25 0.23 3.93 6.96
CA ASP A 25 1.05 4.81 6.13
C ASP A 25 0.24 5.16 4.90
N ILE A 26 0.30 6.43 4.49
CA ILE A 26 -0.43 6.89 3.31
C ILE A 26 0.51 6.90 2.13
N TYR A 27 0.14 6.18 1.08
CA TYR A 27 0.86 6.18 -0.18
C TYR A 27 0.10 6.99 -1.22
N GLN A 28 0.82 7.58 -2.16
CA GLN A 28 0.26 8.49 -3.15
C GLN A 28 0.73 8.12 -4.55
N LYS A 29 -0.19 8.25 -5.49
CA LYS A 29 0.11 8.15 -6.92
C LYS A 29 -0.72 9.21 -7.63
N GLY A 30 -0.07 10.26 -8.13
CA GLY A 30 -0.79 11.39 -8.70
C GLY A 30 -1.68 12.04 -7.66
N SER A 31 -2.96 12.19 -7.96
CA SER A 31 -3.94 12.75 -7.02
C SER A 31 -4.59 11.68 -6.14
N ARG A 32 -4.21 10.43 -6.31
CA ARG A 32 -4.79 9.31 -5.53
C ARG A 32 -3.97 9.05 -4.29
N THR A 33 -4.65 8.70 -3.20
CA THR A 33 -3.99 8.27 -1.96
C THR A 33 -4.59 6.96 -1.51
N MET A 34 -3.82 6.19 -0.77
CA MET A 34 -4.26 4.90 -0.29
C MET A 34 -3.62 4.58 1.06
N PRO A 35 -4.41 4.20 2.08
CA PRO A 35 -3.85 3.81 3.37
C PRO A 35 -3.33 2.38 3.31
N ILE A 36 -2.13 2.17 3.85
CA ILE A 36 -1.49 0.86 3.91
C ILE A 36 -1.26 0.50 5.38
N PRO A 37 -1.76 -0.63 5.87
CA PRO A 37 -1.59 -1.02 7.27
C PRO A 37 -0.11 -1.23 7.61
N ARG A 38 0.25 -0.91 8.86
CA ARG A 38 1.63 -1.09 9.34
C ARG A 38 1.85 -2.44 10.01
N HIS A 39 1.30 -3.49 9.46
CA HIS A 39 1.51 -4.85 9.98
C HIS A 39 2.61 -5.53 9.19
N THR A 40 3.48 -6.26 9.88
CA THR A 40 4.55 -7.02 9.23
C THR A 40 3.98 -8.02 8.22
N GLU A 41 2.88 -8.65 8.60
CA GLU A 41 2.14 -9.57 7.73
C GLU A 41 0.79 -8.95 7.38
N ILE A 42 0.48 -8.91 6.10
CA ILE A 42 -0.81 -8.41 5.61
C ILE A 42 -1.66 -9.61 5.22
N ASN A 43 -2.90 -9.62 5.68
CA ASN A 43 -3.87 -10.65 5.30
C ASN A 43 -3.94 -10.73 3.76
N GLU A 44 -4.01 -11.96 3.23
CA GLU A 44 -4.00 -12.18 1.78
C GLU A 44 -5.13 -11.45 1.06
N MET A 45 -6.33 -11.47 1.64
CA MET A 45 -7.46 -10.76 1.02
C MET A 45 -7.24 -9.25 1.01
N THR A 46 -6.73 -8.72 2.11
CA THR A 46 -6.42 -7.30 2.22
C THR A 46 -5.34 -6.92 1.21
N ALA A 47 -4.27 -7.72 1.11
CA ALA A 47 -3.19 -7.47 0.18
C ALA A 47 -3.70 -7.48 -1.27
N ARG A 48 -4.55 -8.44 -1.62
CA ARG A 48 -5.15 -8.51 -2.96
C ARG A 48 -5.97 -7.28 -3.28
N GLU A 49 -6.78 -6.82 -2.33
CA GLU A 49 -7.60 -5.62 -2.54
C GLU A 49 -6.73 -4.40 -2.75
N ILE A 50 -5.67 -4.28 -1.97
CA ILE A 50 -4.74 -3.15 -2.11
C ILE A 50 -4.08 -3.16 -3.49
N VAL A 51 -3.55 -4.31 -3.91
CA VAL A 51 -2.90 -4.43 -5.21
C VAL A 51 -3.90 -4.17 -6.34
N LYS A 52 -5.10 -4.68 -6.21
CA LYS A 52 -6.15 -4.47 -7.21
C LYS A 52 -6.47 -2.99 -7.38
N LYS A 53 -6.63 -2.27 -6.28
CA LYS A 53 -6.86 -0.82 -6.31
C LYS A 53 -5.66 -0.06 -6.85
N ALA A 54 -4.46 -0.52 -6.51
CA ALA A 54 -3.22 0.13 -6.95
C ALA A 54 -2.99 0.03 -8.46
N ARG A 55 -3.54 -1.00 -9.09
CA ARG A 55 -3.40 -1.22 -10.52
C ARG A 55 -4.38 -0.45 -11.39
N ARG A 56 -5.37 0.15 -10.80
CA ARG A 56 -6.37 0.91 -11.55
C ARG A 56 -5.81 2.21 -12.10
#